data_3587cd89ada7e6f9c08287eef1d09312
#
_entry.id   3587cd89ada7e6f9c08287eef1d09312
#
_cell.length_a   1.000
_cell.length_b   1.000
_cell.length_c   1.000
_cell.angle_alpha   90.00
_cell.angle_beta   90.00
_cell.angle_gamma   90.00
#
_symmetry.space_group_name_H-M   'P 1'
#
loop_
_entity.id
_entity.type
_entity.pdbx_description
1 polymer ?
#
loop_
_entity_poly.entity_id
_entity_poly.type
_entity_poly.pdbx_seq_one_letter_code
_entity_poly.pdbx_strand_id
1 'polypeptide(L)'
;MKPLLNATLLFLLLVIGFSGVVSGQDEADFYETKRLAERGLAFAQVNLGLMYDLGVGVSENKAEAARWYRLAAEQGYASGQYNLGLMYDLGEGVPGNNAEAVRWYGLAAEQGNALAQANLGLMYRNGEGVLRNDAEAARLYRLAAEQGNAFAQTNLGLMYRNGEGVPENDAEAARLYRLAAEQGYASGQYNLGLIYDLGVGVPGNDAEAVRWYRLAAEQGNALAQTNLGLMYANGEGIPQNNARAYMWWSVAAEQGNESARGNRDIVADRLVPDQLARGQDMATRCFESDYQDCE
;
A
#
# COMPACT_ATOMS: atom_id res chain seq x y z
N MET A 1 8.01 -1.23 8.98
CA MET A 1 6.98 -1.43 7.94
C MET A 1 7.59 -0.96 6.63
N LYS A 2 7.78 -1.85 5.64
CA LYS A 2 8.30 -1.43 4.32
C LYS A 2 7.19 -0.69 3.59
N PRO A 3 7.43 0.48 2.98
CA PRO A 3 6.43 1.14 2.15
C PRO A 3 6.11 0.25 0.94
N LEU A 4 4.81 0.15 0.65
CA LEU A 4 4.28 -0.57 -0.51
C LEU A 4 4.93 -0.03 -1.80
N LEU A 5 5.58 -0.90 -2.55
CA LEU A 5 6.05 -0.62 -3.90
C LEU A 5 4.84 -0.19 -4.75
N ASN A 6 4.88 1.02 -5.26
CA ASN A 6 3.78 1.66 -5.98
C ASN A 6 3.39 0.91 -7.26
N ALA A 7 2.08 0.82 -7.51
CA ALA A 7 1.49 0.22 -8.72
C ALA A 7 2.04 0.77 -10.05
N THR A 8 2.60 1.99 -10.05
CA THR A 8 3.26 2.59 -11.22
C THR A 8 4.60 1.90 -11.54
N LEU A 9 5.29 1.40 -10.52
CA LEU A 9 6.50 0.58 -10.70
C LEU A 9 6.14 -0.79 -11.29
N LEU A 10 5.00 -1.36 -10.89
CA LEU A 10 4.51 -2.64 -11.45
C LEU A 10 4.15 -2.51 -12.94
N PHE A 11 3.67 -1.35 -13.40
CA PHE A 11 3.30 -1.17 -14.81
C PHE A 11 4.53 -1.05 -15.72
N LEU A 12 5.66 -0.49 -15.22
CA LEU A 12 6.94 -0.52 -15.95
C LEU A 12 7.58 -1.92 -15.90
N LEU A 13 7.40 -2.67 -14.80
CA LEU A 13 7.91 -4.04 -14.66
C LEU A 13 7.15 -5.06 -15.53
N LEU A 14 5.89 -4.80 -15.89
CA LEU A 14 5.08 -5.66 -16.77
C LEU A 14 5.44 -5.53 -18.25
N VAL A 15 6.12 -4.45 -18.64
CA VAL A 15 6.59 -4.24 -20.03
C VAL A 15 8.01 -4.81 -20.24
N ILE A 16 8.77 -4.99 -19.15
CA ILE A 16 10.10 -5.59 -19.19
C ILE A 16 10.01 -6.93 -18.45
N GLY A 17 9.96 -8.05 -19.18
CA GLY A 17 9.90 -9.40 -18.63
C GLY A 17 11.05 -9.64 -17.62
N PHE A 18 10.73 -9.63 -16.33
CA PHE A 18 11.70 -9.80 -15.25
C PHE A 18 12.08 -11.28 -15.14
N SER A 19 13.05 -11.70 -15.91
CA SER A 19 13.91 -12.82 -15.58
C SER A 19 15.26 -12.23 -15.17
N GLY A 20 15.79 -12.59 -14.03
CA GLY A 20 17.00 -11.99 -13.42
C GLY A 20 18.31 -12.14 -14.19
N VAL A 21 18.26 -12.02 -15.50
CA VAL A 21 19.38 -11.93 -16.43
C VAL A 21 19.19 -10.61 -17.17
N VAL A 22 20.11 -9.65 -16.96
CA VAL A 22 20.20 -8.42 -17.76
C VAL A 22 20.23 -8.83 -19.24
N SER A 23 19.18 -8.47 -19.99
CA SER A 23 19.13 -8.76 -21.41
C SER A 23 20.04 -7.78 -22.15
N GLY A 24 20.58 -8.18 -23.30
CA GLY A 24 21.35 -7.26 -24.14
C GLY A 24 20.54 -6.03 -24.58
N GLN A 25 19.21 -6.10 -24.53
CA GLN A 25 18.29 -4.98 -24.78
C GLN A 25 18.33 -3.98 -23.61
N ASP A 26 18.29 -4.44 -22.36
CA ASP A 26 18.32 -3.56 -21.18
C ASP A 26 19.62 -2.76 -21.08
N GLU A 27 20.74 -3.38 -21.49
CA GLU A 27 22.04 -2.71 -21.56
C GLU A 27 22.08 -1.64 -22.65
N ALA A 28 21.52 -1.93 -23.83
CA ALA A 28 21.42 -0.97 -24.93
C ALA A 28 20.54 0.23 -24.54
N ASP A 29 19.40 -0.03 -23.89
CA ASP A 29 18.47 1.00 -23.41
C ASP A 29 19.12 1.87 -22.32
N PHE A 30 19.97 1.28 -21.47
CA PHE A 30 20.74 2.02 -20.47
C PHE A 30 21.69 3.02 -21.13
N TYR A 31 22.48 2.60 -22.11
CA TYR A 31 23.43 3.51 -22.77
C TYR A 31 22.73 4.64 -23.53
N GLU A 32 21.61 4.37 -24.19
CA GLU A 32 20.83 5.40 -24.87
C GLU A 32 20.21 6.37 -23.85
N THR A 33 19.61 5.87 -22.77
CA THR A 33 19.05 6.70 -21.69
C THR A 33 20.13 7.57 -21.07
N LYS A 34 21.32 6.99 -20.78
CA LYS A 34 22.47 7.72 -20.25
C LYS A 34 22.92 8.85 -21.15
N ARG A 35 23.03 8.61 -22.45
CA ARG A 35 23.37 9.64 -23.43
C ARG A 35 22.39 10.81 -23.44
N LEU A 36 21.10 10.55 -23.32
CA LEU A 36 20.06 11.57 -23.23
C LEU A 36 20.09 12.33 -21.90
N ALA A 37 20.30 11.63 -20.79
CA ALA A 37 20.43 12.22 -19.47
C ALA A 37 21.66 13.14 -19.33
N GLU A 38 22.80 12.73 -19.90
CA GLU A 38 24.02 13.54 -19.95
C GLU A 38 23.87 14.80 -20.82
N ARG A 39 22.93 14.81 -21.78
CA ARG A 39 22.53 16.01 -22.52
C ARG A 39 21.60 16.93 -21.75
N GLY A 40 21.24 16.59 -20.51
CA GLY A 40 20.44 17.42 -19.63
C GLY A 40 18.92 17.22 -19.75
N LEU A 41 18.44 16.20 -20.46
CA LEU A 41 17.00 15.94 -20.60
C LEU A 41 16.42 15.40 -19.27
N ALA A 42 15.59 16.16 -18.60
CA ALA A 42 15.09 15.84 -17.25
C ALA A 42 14.33 14.49 -17.19
N PHE A 43 13.51 14.16 -18.19
CA PHE A 43 12.85 12.86 -18.24
C PHE A 43 13.84 11.69 -18.36
N ALA A 44 14.93 11.85 -19.13
CA ALA A 44 15.95 10.84 -19.27
C ALA A 44 16.79 10.71 -17.99
N GLN A 45 16.99 11.80 -17.25
CA GLN A 45 17.64 11.77 -15.95
C GLN A 45 16.81 10.98 -14.93
N VAL A 46 15.47 11.15 -14.91
CA VAL A 46 14.60 10.33 -14.07
C VAL A 46 14.67 8.85 -14.45
N ASN A 47 14.60 8.54 -15.76
CA ASN A 47 14.67 7.15 -16.21
C ASN A 47 16.03 6.51 -15.88
N LEU A 48 17.13 7.25 -16.06
CA LEU A 48 18.46 6.76 -15.68
C LEU A 48 18.57 6.58 -14.16
N GLY A 49 17.98 7.48 -13.38
CA GLY A 49 17.84 7.33 -11.93
C GLY A 49 17.11 6.04 -11.56
N LEU A 50 15.98 5.74 -12.22
CA LEU A 50 15.23 4.49 -12.03
C LEU A 50 16.04 3.25 -12.42
N MET A 51 16.81 3.30 -13.52
CA MET A 51 17.68 2.18 -13.92
C MET A 51 18.75 1.88 -12.87
N TYR A 52 19.38 2.91 -12.30
CA TYR A 52 20.31 2.73 -11.18
C TYR A 52 19.62 2.29 -9.89
N ASP A 53 18.41 2.77 -9.64
CA ASP A 53 17.61 2.45 -8.43
C ASP A 53 17.19 0.98 -8.40
N LEU A 54 16.84 0.43 -9.56
CA LEU A 54 16.32 -0.93 -9.72
C LEU A 54 17.37 -1.95 -10.23
N GLY A 55 18.54 -1.49 -10.66
CA GLY A 55 19.56 -2.34 -11.27
C GLY A 55 19.19 -2.85 -12.67
N VAL A 56 18.45 -2.04 -13.45
CA VAL A 56 18.02 -2.41 -14.82
C VAL A 56 19.06 -1.96 -15.85
N GLY A 57 19.66 -2.88 -16.57
CA GLY A 57 20.72 -2.62 -17.53
C GLY A 57 22.06 -2.16 -16.92
N VAL A 58 22.12 -2.03 -15.60
CA VAL A 58 23.29 -1.60 -14.83
C VAL A 58 23.17 -2.16 -13.41
N SER A 59 24.28 -2.28 -12.70
CA SER A 59 24.25 -2.66 -11.28
C SER A 59 23.52 -1.60 -10.44
N GLU A 60 22.70 -2.04 -9.50
CA GLU A 60 22.00 -1.17 -8.57
C GLU A 60 22.98 -0.22 -7.86
N ASN A 61 22.61 1.06 -7.85
CA ASN A 61 23.39 2.11 -7.18
C ASN A 61 22.48 3.27 -6.75
N LYS A 62 21.99 3.22 -5.52
CA LYS A 62 21.07 4.22 -4.95
C LYS A 62 21.68 5.63 -4.92
N ALA A 63 23.00 5.75 -4.74
CA ALA A 63 23.68 7.05 -4.73
C ALA A 63 23.68 7.71 -6.13
N GLU A 64 23.94 6.92 -7.17
CA GLU A 64 23.82 7.42 -8.56
C GLU A 64 22.35 7.72 -8.90
N ALA A 65 21.40 6.89 -8.47
CA ALA A 65 19.97 7.18 -8.65
C ALA A 65 19.61 8.55 -8.04
N ALA A 66 19.95 8.78 -6.78
CA ALA A 66 19.70 10.06 -6.10
C ALA A 66 20.37 11.25 -6.82
N ARG A 67 21.57 11.06 -7.37
CA ARG A 67 22.26 12.10 -8.16
C ARG A 67 21.48 12.47 -9.42
N TRP A 68 20.99 11.47 -10.16
CA TRP A 68 20.25 11.72 -11.40
C TRP A 68 18.86 12.30 -11.10
N TYR A 69 18.17 11.84 -10.06
CA TYR A 69 16.91 12.44 -9.62
C TYR A 69 17.11 13.90 -9.22
N ARG A 70 18.22 14.25 -8.54
CA ARG A 70 18.54 15.63 -8.17
C ARG A 70 18.70 16.52 -9.38
N LEU A 71 19.41 16.07 -10.41
CA LEU A 71 19.55 16.85 -11.64
C LEU A 71 18.21 17.15 -12.32
N ALA A 72 17.30 16.17 -12.34
CA ALA A 72 15.95 16.38 -12.88
C ALA A 72 15.09 17.29 -11.95
N ALA A 73 15.21 17.12 -10.64
CA ALA A 73 14.49 17.90 -9.64
C ALA A 73 14.87 19.38 -9.65
N GLU A 74 16.15 19.68 -9.80
CA GLU A 74 16.69 21.04 -9.91
C GLU A 74 16.24 21.74 -11.19
N GLN A 75 15.91 20.99 -12.25
CA GLN A 75 15.26 21.52 -13.44
C GLN A 75 13.75 21.73 -13.29
N GLY A 76 13.18 21.47 -12.09
CA GLY A 76 11.76 21.59 -11.81
C GLY A 76 10.91 20.41 -12.28
N TYR A 77 11.50 19.28 -12.68
CA TYR A 77 10.74 18.13 -13.16
C TYR A 77 10.08 17.37 -12.01
N ALA A 78 8.75 17.35 -11.97
CA ALA A 78 7.96 16.85 -10.84
C ALA A 78 8.30 15.41 -10.44
N SER A 79 8.50 14.51 -11.42
CA SER A 79 8.89 13.12 -11.11
C SER A 79 10.30 13.03 -10.50
N GLY A 80 11.22 13.88 -10.92
CA GLY A 80 12.56 13.98 -10.32
C GLY A 80 12.48 14.49 -8.88
N GLN A 81 11.65 15.50 -8.61
CA GLN A 81 11.41 16.03 -7.27
C GLN A 81 10.76 14.99 -6.37
N TYR A 82 9.75 14.27 -6.85
CA TYR A 82 9.11 13.18 -6.11
C TYR A 82 10.13 12.09 -5.73
N ASN A 83 10.89 11.58 -6.71
CA ASN A 83 11.83 10.50 -6.45
C ASN A 83 12.99 10.95 -5.53
N LEU A 84 13.46 12.18 -5.68
CA LEU A 84 14.46 12.72 -4.75
C LEU A 84 13.89 12.88 -3.33
N GLY A 85 12.64 13.32 -3.20
CA GLY A 85 11.92 13.36 -1.93
C GLY A 85 11.84 11.97 -1.30
N LEU A 86 11.54 10.94 -2.08
CA LEU A 86 11.48 9.55 -1.63
C LEU A 86 12.85 9.04 -1.15
N MET A 87 13.93 9.38 -1.85
CA MET A 87 15.29 9.04 -1.42
C MET A 87 15.64 9.65 -0.06
N TYR A 88 15.25 10.90 0.19
CA TYR A 88 15.45 11.54 1.50
C TYR A 88 14.55 10.96 2.60
N ASP A 89 13.32 10.59 2.27
CA ASP A 89 12.36 9.98 3.19
C ASP A 89 12.83 8.59 3.67
N LEU A 90 13.31 7.76 2.74
CA LEU A 90 13.81 6.42 3.02
C LEU A 90 15.27 6.38 3.51
N GLY A 91 16.06 7.44 3.28
CA GLY A 91 17.50 7.45 3.54
C GLY A 91 18.27 6.54 2.57
N GLU A 92 17.76 6.36 1.34
CA GLU A 92 18.38 5.54 0.31
C GLU A 92 19.22 6.39 -0.65
N GLY A 93 20.50 6.03 -0.82
CA GLY A 93 21.45 6.77 -1.67
C GLY A 93 21.85 8.15 -1.17
N VAL A 94 21.13 8.69 -0.18
CA VAL A 94 21.42 9.93 0.56
C VAL A 94 21.10 9.71 2.04
N PRO A 95 21.73 10.46 2.96
CA PRO A 95 21.32 10.42 4.37
C PRO A 95 19.86 10.84 4.51
N GLY A 96 19.07 10.08 5.28
CA GLY A 96 17.66 10.37 5.53
C GLY A 96 17.46 11.77 6.11
N ASN A 97 16.48 12.50 5.57
CA ASN A 97 16.15 13.85 5.99
C ASN A 97 14.70 14.21 5.65
N ASN A 98 13.81 14.05 6.63
CA ASN A 98 12.38 14.30 6.45
C ASN A 98 12.07 15.77 6.04
N ALA A 99 12.87 16.74 6.48
CA ALA A 99 12.66 18.15 6.08
C ALA A 99 12.97 18.36 4.58
N GLU A 100 14.01 17.73 4.06
CA GLU A 100 14.29 17.73 2.61
C GLU A 100 13.22 16.93 1.84
N ALA A 101 12.75 15.79 2.38
CA ALA A 101 11.66 15.04 1.77
C ALA A 101 10.39 15.91 1.64
N VAL A 102 9.97 16.58 2.72
CA VAL A 102 8.84 17.54 2.71
C VAL A 102 9.02 18.63 1.65
N ARG A 103 10.22 19.20 1.55
CA ARG A 103 10.54 20.24 0.56
C ARG A 103 10.37 19.73 -0.86
N TRP A 104 10.95 18.57 -1.19
CA TRP A 104 10.91 18.04 -2.54
C TRP A 104 9.53 17.49 -2.92
N TYR A 105 8.85 16.81 -1.99
CA TYR A 105 7.45 16.42 -2.18
C TYR A 105 6.55 17.64 -2.36
N GLY A 106 6.79 18.73 -1.62
CA GLY A 106 6.04 19.99 -1.76
C GLY A 106 6.10 20.53 -3.18
N LEU A 107 7.31 20.67 -3.74
CA LEU A 107 7.52 21.13 -5.11
C LEU A 107 6.85 20.24 -6.16
N ALA A 108 6.88 18.92 -5.98
CA ALA A 108 6.20 17.99 -6.88
C ALA A 108 4.68 18.05 -6.72
N ALA A 109 4.19 18.18 -5.48
CA ALA A 109 2.76 18.26 -5.16
C ALA A 109 2.11 19.53 -5.71
N GLU A 110 2.80 20.67 -5.69
CA GLU A 110 2.37 21.92 -6.32
C GLU A 110 2.20 21.78 -7.84
N GLN A 111 2.96 20.91 -8.47
CA GLN A 111 2.84 20.56 -9.89
C GLN A 111 1.77 19.49 -10.15
N GLY A 112 1.01 19.07 -9.14
CA GLY A 112 -0.05 18.08 -9.28
C GLY A 112 0.38 16.62 -9.22
N ASN A 113 1.62 16.31 -8.83
CA ASN A 113 2.05 14.91 -8.69
C ASN A 113 1.27 14.23 -7.54
N ALA A 114 0.39 13.28 -7.88
CA ALA A 114 -0.50 12.61 -6.93
C ALA A 114 0.26 11.81 -5.86
N LEU A 115 1.39 11.18 -6.21
CA LEU A 115 2.21 10.43 -5.26
C LEU A 115 2.87 11.36 -4.25
N ALA A 116 3.38 12.50 -4.72
CA ALA A 116 3.96 13.52 -3.84
C ALA A 116 2.90 14.14 -2.93
N GLN A 117 1.71 14.43 -3.44
CA GLN A 117 0.58 14.91 -2.62
C GLN A 117 0.23 13.90 -1.53
N ALA A 118 0.15 12.61 -1.86
CA ALA A 118 -0.16 11.55 -0.91
C ALA A 118 0.92 11.41 0.18
N ASN A 119 2.21 11.38 -0.21
CA ASN A 119 3.31 11.24 0.75
C ASN A 119 3.47 12.50 1.62
N LEU A 120 3.34 13.69 1.03
CA LEU A 120 3.36 14.94 1.79
C LEU A 120 2.17 15.01 2.78
N GLY A 121 1.00 14.53 2.38
CA GLY A 121 -0.16 14.38 3.26
C GLY A 121 0.13 13.49 4.45
N LEU A 122 0.84 12.38 4.24
CA LEU A 122 1.28 11.48 5.32
C LEU A 122 2.26 12.19 6.27
N MET A 123 3.23 12.92 5.73
CA MET A 123 4.20 13.64 6.54
C MET A 123 3.53 14.73 7.41
N TYR A 124 2.56 15.47 6.87
CA TYR A 124 1.78 16.43 7.66
C TYR A 124 0.92 15.76 8.74
N ARG A 125 0.32 14.60 8.44
CA ARG A 125 -0.48 13.85 9.40
C ARG A 125 0.36 13.32 10.56
N ASN A 126 1.58 12.85 10.28
CA ASN A 126 2.48 12.27 11.29
C ASN A 126 3.34 13.33 12.00
N GLY A 127 3.52 14.53 11.41
CA GLY A 127 4.46 15.53 11.90
C GLY A 127 5.92 15.16 11.59
N GLU A 128 6.17 14.48 10.47
CA GLU A 128 7.50 14.04 10.03
C GLU A 128 8.15 15.12 9.15
N GLY A 129 9.25 15.70 9.61
CA GLY A 129 9.95 16.80 8.92
C GLY A 129 9.19 18.12 8.84
N VAL A 130 7.96 18.16 9.33
CA VAL A 130 7.07 19.32 9.35
C VAL A 130 6.17 19.24 10.59
N LEU A 131 5.64 20.36 11.06
CA LEU A 131 4.64 20.34 12.14
C LEU A 131 3.37 19.62 11.69
N ARG A 132 2.83 18.74 12.55
CA ARG A 132 1.57 18.06 12.28
C ARG A 132 0.46 19.05 11.94
N ASN A 133 -0.23 18.79 10.85
CA ASN A 133 -1.36 19.58 10.39
C ASN A 133 -2.38 18.68 9.66
N ASP A 134 -3.37 18.21 10.39
CA ASP A 134 -4.37 17.30 9.87
C ASP A 134 -5.24 17.96 8.77
N ALA A 135 -5.48 19.26 8.83
CA ALA A 135 -6.23 19.96 7.79
C ALA A 135 -5.45 20.03 6.46
N GLU A 136 -4.14 20.27 6.52
CA GLU A 136 -3.29 20.25 5.32
C GLU A 136 -3.12 18.83 4.78
N ALA A 137 -2.98 17.82 5.66
CA ALA A 137 -2.97 16.41 5.26
C ALA A 137 -4.25 16.03 4.50
N ALA A 138 -5.43 16.40 5.03
CA ALA A 138 -6.71 16.14 4.38
C ALA A 138 -6.83 16.85 3.01
N ARG A 139 -6.32 18.09 2.91
CA ARG A 139 -6.29 18.83 1.64
C ARG A 139 -5.44 18.12 0.59
N LEU A 140 -4.25 17.67 0.97
CA LEU A 140 -3.30 16.96 0.09
C LEU A 140 -3.84 15.59 -0.32
N TYR A 141 -4.37 14.83 0.62
CA TYR A 141 -5.02 13.56 0.30
C TYR A 141 -6.21 13.72 -0.63
N ARG A 142 -6.99 14.81 -0.49
CA ARG A 142 -8.11 15.08 -1.40
C ARG A 142 -7.61 15.28 -2.83
N LEU A 143 -6.57 16.09 -3.04
CA LEU A 143 -5.98 16.30 -4.35
C LEU A 143 -5.47 14.99 -4.98
N ALA A 144 -4.81 14.15 -4.21
CA ALA A 144 -4.34 12.86 -4.69
C ALA A 144 -5.49 11.87 -4.94
N ALA A 145 -6.50 11.86 -4.07
CA ALA A 145 -7.67 10.99 -4.18
C ALA A 145 -8.52 11.30 -5.42
N GLU A 146 -8.67 12.57 -5.77
CA GLU A 146 -9.33 13.02 -7.00
C GLU A 146 -8.61 12.55 -8.26
N GLN A 147 -7.31 12.34 -8.18
CA GLN A 147 -6.48 11.74 -9.24
C GLN A 147 -6.48 10.20 -9.21
N GLY A 148 -7.28 9.58 -8.36
CA GLY A 148 -7.41 8.13 -8.27
C GLY A 148 -6.39 7.43 -7.37
N ASN A 149 -5.58 8.15 -6.59
CA ASN A 149 -4.63 7.51 -5.69
C ASN A 149 -5.34 6.75 -4.56
N ALA A 150 -5.30 5.41 -4.58
CA ALA A 150 -6.01 4.55 -3.64
C ALA A 150 -5.51 4.68 -2.19
N PHE A 151 -4.22 4.92 -1.99
CA PHE A 151 -3.65 5.21 -0.68
C PHE A 151 -4.24 6.51 -0.09
N ALA A 152 -4.29 7.57 -0.89
CA ALA A 152 -4.87 8.84 -0.47
C ALA A 152 -6.39 8.74 -0.24
N GLN A 153 -7.12 8.02 -1.09
CA GLN A 153 -8.55 7.73 -0.88
C GLN A 153 -8.79 7.04 0.46
N THR A 154 -7.99 6.03 0.79
CA THR A 154 -8.11 5.30 2.06
C THR A 154 -7.80 6.20 3.26
N ASN A 155 -6.71 6.99 3.20
CA ASN A 155 -6.33 7.87 4.30
C ASN A 155 -7.33 9.01 4.49
N LEU A 156 -7.82 9.62 3.41
CA LEU A 156 -8.86 10.64 3.49
C LEU A 156 -10.17 10.07 4.05
N GLY A 157 -10.54 8.85 3.66
CA GLY A 157 -11.66 8.12 4.23
C GLY A 157 -11.51 7.94 5.74
N LEU A 158 -10.33 7.56 6.21
CA LEU A 158 -10.03 7.45 7.64
C LEU A 158 -10.14 8.80 8.37
N MET A 159 -9.67 9.88 7.75
CA MET A 159 -9.78 11.23 8.31
C MET A 159 -11.23 11.69 8.42
N TYR A 160 -12.09 11.39 7.42
CA TYR A 160 -13.52 11.66 7.51
C TYR A 160 -14.21 10.81 8.59
N ARG A 161 -13.84 9.55 8.74
CA ARG A 161 -14.40 8.68 9.77
C ARG A 161 -14.07 9.14 11.19
N ASN A 162 -12.87 9.69 11.39
CA ASN A 162 -12.36 10.10 12.70
C ASN A 162 -12.60 11.60 13.00
N GLY A 163 -13.02 12.40 12.02
CA GLY A 163 -13.08 13.86 12.15
C GLY A 163 -11.69 14.53 12.27
N GLU A 164 -10.66 13.93 11.67
CA GLU A 164 -9.28 14.44 11.70
C GLU A 164 -9.05 15.45 10.56
N GLY A 165 -8.90 16.73 10.89
CA GLY A 165 -8.67 17.83 9.92
C GLY A 165 -9.85 18.12 8.99
N VAL A 166 -10.91 17.34 9.05
CA VAL A 166 -12.20 17.50 8.36
C VAL A 166 -13.33 17.14 9.31
N PRO A 167 -14.54 17.70 9.15
CA PRO A 167 -15.71 17.22 9.90
C PRO A 167 -15.96 15.73 9.66
N GLU A 168 -16.35 15.00 10.71
CA GLU A 168 -16.72 13.59 10.61
C GLU A 168 -17.83 13.38 9.57
N ASN A 169 -17.63 12.39 8.68
CA ASN A 169 -18.60 12.04 7.65
C ASN A 169 -18.38 10.59 7.18
N ASP A 170 -19.09 9.67 7.81
CA ASP A 170 -19.01 8.25 7.52
C ASP A 170 -19.46 7.88 6.10
N ALA A 171 -20.42 8.61 5.54
CA ALA A 171 -20.88 8.35 4.18
C ALA A 171 -19.79 8.70 3.15
N GLU A 172 -19.04 9.79 3.37
CA GLU A 172 -17.92 10.14 2.52
C GLU A 172 -16.73 9.19 2.73
N ALA A 173 -16.49 8.74 3.96
CA ALA A 173 -15.50 7.70 4.25
C ALA A 173 -15.84 6.40 3.49
N ALA A 174 -17.08 5.94 3.55
CA ALA A 174 -17.55 4.76 2.81
C ALA A 174 -17.36 4.90 1.29
N ARG A 175 -17.66 6.07 0.74
CA ARG A 175 -17.45 6.37 -0.69
C ARG A 175 -15.97 6.28 -1.09
N LEU A 176 -15.09 6.86 -0.30
CA LEU A 176 -13.65 6.85 -0.54
C LEU A 176 -13.04 5.46 -0.40
N TYR A 177 -13.43 4.71 0.63
CA TYR A 177 -13.00 3.32 0.78
C TYR A 177 -13.45 2.45 -0.40
N ARG A 178 -14.67 2.66 -0.92
CA ARG A 178 -15.16 1.95 -2.11
C ARG A 178 -14.30 2.23 -3.33
N LEU A 179 -13.95 3.49 -3.59
CA LEU A 179 -13.06 3.83 -4.70
C LEU A 179 -11.69 3.14 -4.58
N ALA A 180 -11.11 3.08 -3.39
CA ALA A 180 -9.84 2.38 -3.17
C ALA A 180 -9.99 0.85 -3.29
N ALA A 181 -11.08 0.30 -2.75
CA ALA A 181 -11.37 -1.14 -2.77
C ALA A 181 -11.59 -1.68 -4.18
N GLU A 182 -12.30 -0.93 -5.03
CA GLU A 182 -12.55 -1.27 -6.43
C GLU A 182 -11.27 -1.24 -7.27
N GLN A 183 -10.25 -0.50 -6.86
CA GLN A 183 -8.90 -0.55 -7.44
C GLN A 183 -8.06 -1.73 -6.94
N GLY A 184 -8.61 -2.59 -6.08
CA GLY A 184 -7.89 -3.73 -5.49
C GLY A 184 -7.01 -3.37 -4.29
N TYR A 185 -7.09 -2.15 -3.75
CA TYR A 185 -6.24 -1.74 -2.63
C TYR A 185 -6.69 -2.40 -1.32
N ALA A 186 -5.86 -3.31 -0.78
CA ALA A 186 -6.21 -4.16 0.36
C ALA A 186 -6.70 -3.38 1.60
N SER A 187 -6.06 -2.25 1.94
CA SER A 187 -6.50 -1.41 3.06
C SER A 187 -7.87 -0.75 2.79
N GLY A 188 -8.14 -0.38 1.54
CA GLY A 188 -9.45 0.12 1.12
C GLY A 188 -10.53 -0.95 1.23
N GLN A 189 -10.23 -2.17 0.79
CA GLN A 189 -11.14 -3.33 0.89
C GLN A 189 -11.42 -3.68 2.36
N TYR A 190 -10.40 -3.73 3.21
CA TYR A 190 -10.57 -3.95 4.63
C TYR A 190 -11.50 -2.90 5.27
N ASN A 191 -11.23 -1.62 5.04
CA ASN A 191 -12.05 -0.54 5.61
C ASN A 191 -13.47 -0.54 5.07
N LEU A 192 -13.68 -0.87 3.79
CA LEU A 192 -15.02 -1.01 3.23
C LEU A 192 -15.76 -2.20 3.85
N GLY A 193 -15.08 -3.33 4.04
CA GLY A 193 -15.62 -4.47 4.80
C GLY A 193 -16.08 -4.06 6.20
N LEU A 194 -15.23 -3.31 6.91
CA LEU A 194 -15.52 -2.82 8.24
C LEU A 194 -16.73 -1.85 8.29
N ILE A 195 -16.88 -1.01 7.28
CA ILE A 195 -18.04 -0.11 7.13
C ILE A 195 -19.36 -0.92 6.96
N TYR A 196 -19.34 -1.97 6.16
CA TYR A 196 -20.52 -2.84 5.99
C TYR A 196 -20.80 -3.68 7.24
N ASP A 197 -19.80 -4.17 7.92
CA ASP A 197 -19.87 -4.95 9.17
C ASP A 197 -20.52 -4.12 10.30
N LEU A 198 -20.08 -2.88 10.45
CA LEU A 198 -20.57 -1.96 11.49
C LEU A 198 -21.89 -1.25 11.11
N GLY A 199 -22.25 -1.22 9.84
CA GLY A 199 -23.42 -0.45 9.35
C GLY A 199 -23.27 1.06 9.53
N VAL A 200 -22.03 1.59 9.39
CA VAL A 200 -21.70 3.00 9.61
C VAL A 200 -21.56 3.71 8.26
N GLY A 201 -22.30 4.79 8.05
CA GLY A 201 -22.33 5.54 6.78
C GLY A 201 -23.02 4.83 5.61
N VAL A 202 -23.26 3.53 5.71
CA VAL A 202 -24.08 2.70 4.80
C VAL A 202 -24.89 1.70 5.63
N PRO A 203 -25.99 1.16 5.10
CA PRO A 203 -26.70 0.05 5.78
C PRO A 203 -25.77 -1.15 5.96
N GLY A 204 -25.81 -1.76 7.15
CA GLY A 204 -25.03 -2.95 7.47
C GLY A 204 -25.35 -4.11 6.52
N ASN A 205 -24.32 -4.87 6.14
CA ASN A 205 -24.44 -6.02 5.26
C ASN A 205 -23.27 -6.99 5.47
N ASP A 206 -23.48 -8.01 6.29
CA ASP A 206 -22.44 -8.98 6.64
C ASP A 206 -21.93 -9.75 5.42
N ALA A 207 -22.77 -10.03 4.42
CA ALA A 207 -22.35 -10.72 3.21
C ALA A 207 -21.37 -9.85 2.37
N GLU A 208 -21.63 -8.54 2.26
CA GLU A 208 -20.68 -7.61 1.64
C GLU A 208 -19.43 -7.45 2.51
N ALA A 209 -19.54 -7.40 3.84
CA ALA A 209 -18.38 -7.37 4.75
C ALA A 209 -17.47 -8.58 4.52
N VAL A 210 -18.02 -9.79 4.50
CA VAL A 210 -17.29 -11.04 4.19
C VAL A 210 -16.59 -10.95 2.84
N ARG A 211 -17.28 -10.49 1.81
CA ARG A 211 -16.72 -10.35 0.46
C ARG A 211 -15.48 -9.44 0.44
N TRP A 212 -15.58 -8.27 1.06
CA TRP A 212 -14.49 -7.30 1.06
C TRP A 212 -13.34 -7.71 2.00
N TYR A 213 -13.65 -8.29 3.16
CA TYR A 213 -12.63 -8.86 4.04
C TYR A 213 -11.86 -9.99 3.35
N ARG A 214 -12.53 -10.87 2.58
CA ARG A 214 -11.87 -11.95 1.84
C ARG A 214 -10.88 -11.40 0.83
N LEU A 215 -11.28 -10.45 -0.01
CA LEU A 215 -10.38 -9.83 -0.99
C LEU A 215 -9.15 -9.18 -0.34
N ALA A 216 -9.30 -8.55 0.81
CA ALA A 216 -8.18 -7.99 1.55
C ALA A 216 -7.32 -9.07 2.22
N ALA A 217 -7.96 -10.13 2.75
CA ALA A 217 -7.28 -11.24 3.41
C ALA A 217 -6.39 -12.04 2.47
N GLU A 218 -6.84 -12.28 1.24
CA GLU A 218 -6.10 -12.92 0.14
C GLU A 218 -4.90 -12.08 -0.34
N GLN A 219 -4.87 -10.79 0.01
CA GLN A 219 -3.71 -9.91 -0.19
C GLN A 219 -2.82 -9.79 1.06
N GLY A 220 -3.02 -10.66 2.05
CA GLY A 220 -2.20 -10.68 3.27
C GLY A 220 -2.58 -9.63 4.31
N ASN A 221 -3.73 -8.96 4.22
CA ASN A 221 -4.16 -8.02 5.25
C ASN A 221 -4.54 -8.75 6.55
N ALA A 222 -3.69 -8.72 7.56
CA ALA A 222 -3.87 -9.45 8.82
C ALA A 222 -5.13 -9.03 9.60
N LEU A 223 -5.58 -7.78 9.49
CA LEU A 223 -6.82 -7.32 10.12
C LEU A 223 -8.04 -7.90 9.42
N ALA A 224 -8.02 -7.94 8.08
CA ALA A 224 -9.08 -8.57 7.31
C ALA A 224 -9.15 -10.09 7.55
N GLN A 225 -8.00 -10.76 7.63
CA GLN A 225 -7.92 -12.18 7.98
C GLN A 225 -8.52 -12.44 9.37
N THR A 226 -8.23 -11.57 10.33
CA THR A 226 -8.77 -11.66 11.69
C THR A 226 -10.30 -11.52 11.69
N ASN A 227 -10.83 -10.52 11.00
CA ASN A 227 -12.27 -10.27 10.93
C ASN A 227 -12.99 -11.35 10.12
N LEU A 228 -12.42 -11.80 9.01
CA LEU A 228 -12.98 -12.92 8.23
C LEU A 228 -13.05 -14.21 9.06
N GLY A 229 -12.03 -14.46 9.89
CA GLY A 229 -12.06 -15.56 10.86
C GLY A 229 -13.22 -15.42 11.86
N LEU A 230 -13.51 -14.19 12.33
CA LEU A 230 -14.63 -13.92 13.22
C LEU A 230 -15.98 -14.17 12.52
N MET A 231 -16.15 -13.70 11.27
CA MET A 231 -17.34 -13.96 10.47
C MET A 231 -17.60 -15.47 10.29
N TYR A 232 -16.56 -16.25 10.02
CA TYR A 232 -16.67 -17.72 9.96
C TYR A 232 -17.01 -18.35 11.32
N ALA A 233 -16.44 -17.85 12.42
CA ALA A 233 -16.70 -18.40 13.74
C ALA A 233 -18.14 -18.16 14.23
N ASN A 234 -18.71 -17.02 13.87
CA ASN A 234 -20.05 -16.60 14.28
C ASN A 234 -21.14 -17.04 13.28
N GLY A 235 -20.79 -17.27 12.01
CA GLY A 235 -21.75 -17.50 10.94
C GLY A 235 -22.42 -16.20 10.46
N GLU A 236 -21.73 -15.08 10.51
CA GLU A 236 -22.19 -13.76 10.11
C GLU A 236 -21.91 -13.55 8.61
N GLY A 237 -22.95 -13.38 7.79
CA GLY A 237 -22.83 -13.22 6.34
C GLY A 237 -22.31 -14.44 5.57
N ILE A 238 -21.93 -15.51 6.27
CA ILE A 238 -21.37 -16.75 5.72
C ILE A 238 -21.71 -17.92 6.67
N PRO A 239 -21.90 -19.17 6.18
CA PRO A 239 -22.13 -20.32 7.05
C PRO A 239 -20.97 -20.53 8.04
N GLN A 240 -21.35 -20.77 9.32
CA GLN A 240 -20.38 -21.00 10.38
C GLN A 240 -19.40 -22.14 10.04
N ASN A 241 -18.11 -21.89 10.24
CA ASN A 241 -17.06 -22.87 10.00
C ASN A 241 -15.82 -22.59 10.87
N ASN A 242 -15.76 -23.29 12.00
CA ASN A 242 -14.68 -23.09 12.97
C ASN A 242 -13.30 -23.55 12.44
N ALA A 243 -13.22 -24.51 11.51
CA ALA A 243 -11.95 -24.91 10.90
C ALA A 243 -11.40 -23.79 9.99
N ARG A 244 -12.27 -23.09 9.22
CA ARG A 244 -11.87 -21.92 8.43
C ARG A 244 -11.56 -20.72 9.33
N ALA A 245 -12.29 -20.53 10.42
CA ALA A 245 -11.95 -19.50 11.41
C ALA A 245 -10.55 -19.76 11.99
N TYR A 246 -10.26 -20.98 12.40
CA TYR A 246 -8.92 -21.40 12.86
C TYR A 246 -7.85 -21.09 11.81
N MET A 247 -8.08 -21.46 10.55
CA MET A 247 -7.16 -21.21 9.44
C MET A 247 -6.84 -19.72 9.29
N TRP A 248 -7.86 -18.86 9.16
CA TRP A 248 -7.64 -17.43 8.98
C TRP A 248 -6.95 -16.77 10.17
N TRP A 249 -7.29 -17.18 11.40
CA TRP A 249 -6.60 -16.71 12.59
C TRP A 249 -5.16 -17.22 12.70
N SER A 250 -4.88 -18.44 12.23
CA SER A 250 -3.51 -18.95 12.18
C SER A 250 -2.64 -18.12 11.26
N VAL A 251 -3.14 -17.82 10.06
CA VAL A 251 -2.44 -17.00 9.07
C VAL A 251 -2.18 -15.58 9.57
N ALA A 252 -3.18 -14.94 10.20
CA ALA A 252 -3.01 -13.62 10.79
C ALA A 252 -2.04 -13.62 12.00
N ALA A 253 -2.06 -14.69 12.81
CA ALA A 253 -1.18 -14.85 13.97
C ALA A 253 0.30 -14.97 13.57
N GLU A 254 0.61 -15.66 12.47
CA GLU A 254 1.97 -15.75 11.92
C GLU A 254 2.52 -14.37 11.50
N GLN A 255 1.64 -13.45 11.12
CA GLN A 255 2.00 -12.05 10.85
C GLN A 255 2.10 -11.18 12.12
N GLY A 256 1.99 -11.79 13.31
CA GLY A 256 2.11 -11.10 14.59
C GLY A 256 0.81 -10.50 15.13
N ASN A 257 -0.37 -10.87 14.59
CA ASN A 257 -1.65 -10.40 15.11
C ASN A 257 -2.02 -11.15 16.40
N GLU A 258 -1.86 -10.49 17.56
CA GLU A 258 -2.11 -11.08 18.88
C GLU A 258 -3.59 -11.45 19.11
N SER A 259 -4.54 -10.65 18.60
CA SER A 259 -5.96 -10.94 18.68
C SER A 259 -6.32 -12.21 17.92
N ALA A 260 -5.76 -12.39 16.73
CA ALA A 260 -5.94 -13.61 15.94
C ALA A 260 -5.34 -14.83 16.66
N ARG A 261 -4.17 -14.68 17.30
CA ARG A 261 -3.56 -15.75 18.09
C ARG A 261 -4.48 -16.21 19.21
N GLY A 262 -5.02 -15.28 19.99
CA GLY A 262 -5.96 -15.59 21.07
C GLY A 262 -7.23 -16.27 20.56
N ASN A 263 -7.81 -15.77 19.47
CA ASN A 263 -9.02 -16.36 18.88
C ASN A 263 -8.76 -17.77 18.34
N ARG A 264 -7.61 -17.98 17.66
CA ARG A 264 -7.18 -19.28 17.18
C ARG A 264 -7.10 -20.32 18.33
N ASP A 265 -6.45 -19.95 19.40
CA ASP A 265 -6.25 -20.85 20.55
C ASP A 265 -7.60 -21.21 21.21
N ILE A 266 -8.49 -20.25 21.35
CA ILE A 266 -9.85 -20.47 21.89
C ILE A 266 -10.67 -21.40 20.98
N VAL A 267 -10.59 -21.24 19.65
CA VAL A 267 -11.37 -22.10 18.75
C VAL A 267 -10.75 -23.48 18.61
N ALA A 268 -9.43 -23.61 18.71
CA ALA A 268 -8.73 -24.90 18.69
C ALA A 268 -9.24 -25.85 19.79
N ASP A 269 -9.47 -25.34 21.00
CA ASP A 269 -9.99 -26.10 22.13
C ASP A 269 -11.45 -26.60 21.92
N ARG A 270 -12.17 -26.02 20.96
CA ARG A 270 -13.56 -26.38 20.62
C ARG A 270 -13.68 -27.30 19.42
N LEU A 271 -12.62 -27.46 18.64
CA LEU A 271 -12.58 -28.27 17.44
C LEU A 271 -12.35 -29.75 17.82
N VAL A 272 -13.07 -30.66 17.16
CA VAL A 272 -12.70 -32.07 17.19
C VAL A 272 -11.42 -32.31 16.38
N PRO A 273 -10.65 -33.39 16.66
CA PRO A 273 -9.32 -33.61 16.05
C PRO A 273 -9.30 -33.50 14.53
N ASP A 274 -10.31 -34.05 13.84
CA ASP A 274 -10.40 -33.99 12.37
C ASP A 274 -10.62 -32.56 11.85
N GLN A 275 -11.40 -31.75 12.56
CA GLN A 275 -11.62 -30.35 12.18
C GLN A 275 -10.37 -29.50 12.41
N LEU A 276 -9.66 -29.75 13.52
CA LEU A 276 -8.41 -29.08 13.83
C LEU A 276 -7.35 -29.43 12.78
N ALA A 277 -7.20 -30.70 12.44
CA ALA A 277 -6.27 -31.15 11.40
C ALA A 277 -6.56 -30.49 10.04
N ARG A 278 -7.84 -30.39 9.66
CA ARG A 278 -8.24 -29.65 8.44
C ARG A 278 -7.89 -28.17 8.51
N GLY A 279 -8.14 -27.52 9.65
CA GLY A 279 -7.80 -26.10 9.83
C GLY A 279 -6.30 -25.85 9.73
N GLN A 280 -5.48 -26.76 10.28
CA GLN A 280 -4.02 -26.72 10.18
C GLN A 280 -3.52 -26.90 8.75
N ASP A 281 -4.06 -27.90 8.02
CA ASP A 281 -3.72 -28.16 6.62
C ASP A 281 -4.07 -26.95 5.73
N MET A 282 -5.28 -26.40 5.88
CA MET A 282 -5.68 -25.19 5.16
C MET A 282 -4.77 -24.00 5.49
N ALA A 283 -4.39 -23.79 6.76
CA ALA A 283 -3.50 -22.70 7.15
C ALA A 283 -2.11 -22.84 6.50
N THR A 284 -1.56 -24.05 6.46
CA THR A 284 -0.28 -24.34 5.81
C THR A 284 -0.33 -24.02 4.33
N ARG A 285 -1.34 -24.54 3.60
CA ARG A 285 -1.50 -24.27 2.16
C ARG A 285 -1.72 -22.80 1.85
N CYS A 286 -2.56 -22.13 2.64
CA CYS A 286 -2.83 -20.70 2.50
C CYS A 286 -1.54 -19.87 2.67
N PHE A 287 -0.72 -20.21 3.66
CA PHE A 287 0.54 -19.52 3.90
C PHE A 287 1.58 -19.80 2.82
N GLU A 288 1.74 -21.07 2.42
CA GLU A 288 2.70 -21.48 1.38
C GLU A 288 2.35 -20.93 -0.01
N SER A 289 1.08 -20.68 -0.28
CA SER A 289 0.60 -20.10 -1.54
C SER A 289 0.61 -18.57 -1.57
N ASP A 290 1.21 -17.91 -0.59
CA ASP A 290 1.12 -16.45 -0.41
C ASP A 290 -0.35 -15.95 -0.44
N TYR A 291 -1.19 -16.63 0.35
CA TYR A 291 -2.62 -16.37 0.57
C TYR A 291 -3.53 -16.62 -0.66
N GLN A 292 -3.07 -17.31 -1.69
CA GLN A 292 -3.85 -17.58 -2.90
C GLN A 292 -4.68 -18.87 -2.84
N ASP A 293 -4.32 -19.84 -1.99
CA ASP A 293 -5.02 -21.12 -1.77
C ASP A 293 -5.48 -21.25 -0.31
N CYS A 294 -6.42 -20.39 0.08
CA CYS A 294 -6.97 -20.35 1.43
C CYS A 294 -8.38 -20.95 1.57
N GLU A 295 -8.93 -21.60 0.53
CA GLU A 295 -10.30 -22.13 0.56
C GLU A 295 -10.41 -23.66 0.41
#